data_ea51f95c9970ab67430e5d944a5c676a
#
_entry.id   ea51f95c9970ab67430e5d944a5c676a
#
_cell.length_a   1.000
_cell.length_b   1.000
_cell.length_c   1.000
_cell.angle_alpha   90.00
_cell.angle_beta   90.00
_cell.angle_gamma   90.00
#
_symmetry.space_group_name_H-M   'P 1'
#
loop_
_entity.id
_entity.type
_entity.pdbx_description
1 polymer ?
#
loop_
_entity_poly.entity_id
_entity_poly.type
_entity_poly.pdbx_seq_one_letter_code
_entity_poly.pdbx_strand_id
1 'polypeptide(L)'
;MLKKIGMAMLIIASLGIAATTNESKQIKFHKTFKESNQVNKNLSNEDKEIINIAINFANEYIQLKNPDEFDKWFAKAPITEKFRKEYFRKEKYIDLKEKELYTVTSESPKEKLTPAEKKFLKENNDIYSYYLYDPLLGLGIGDLVQESEFLLKEYNPKSKIVRLKDKYEEEFVIDGRKGYLGGTEIVLKLVKQNGKWLIDESKIK
;
A
#
# COMPACT_ATOMS: atom_id res chain seq x y z
N MET A 1 10.40 -19.70 -0.71
CA MET A 1 10.31 -19.20 -2.10
C MET A 1 9.15 -18.20 -2.33
N LEU A 2 8.32 -17.95 -1.33
CA LEU A 2 7.08 -17.14 -1.48
C LEU A 2 7.25 -15.61 -1.32
N LYS A 3 8.39 -15.14 -0.84
CA LYS A 3 8.59 -13.73 -0.43
C LYS A 3 8.91 -12.72 -1.56
N LYS A 4 8.85 -13.12 -2.83
CA LYS A 4 9.31 -12.25 -3.93
C LYS A 4 8.20 -11.44 -4.64
N ILE A 5 6.94 -11.68 -4.37
CA ILE A 5 5.85 -11.25 -5.27
C ILE A 5 5.23 -9.92 -4.82
N GLY A 6 4.98 -9.73 -3.52
CA GLY A 6 4.37 -8.48 -3.03
C GLY A 6 5.23 -7.24 -3.30
N MET A 7 6.56 -7.42 -3.31
CA MET A 7 7.50 -6.31 -3.55
C MET A 7 7.88 -6.14 -5.03
N ALA A 8 7.70 -7.18 -5.86
CA ALA A 8 7.93 -7.09 -7.31
C ALA A 8 6.93 -6.14 -8.00
N MET A 9 5.73 -5.95 -7.45
CA MET A 9 4.77 -4.98 -7.98
C MET A 9 5.20 -3.53 -7.77
N LEU A 10 5.90 -3.22 -6.71
CA LEU A 10 6.46 -1.87 -6.47
C LEU A 10 7.62 -1.50 -7.41
N ILE A 11 8.38 -2.51 -7.91
CA ILE A 11 9.54 -2.27 -8.78
C ILE A 11 9.15 -2.17 -10.26
N ILE A 12 8.03 -2.75 -10.68
CA ILE A 12 7.63 -2.75 -12.11
C ILE A 12 7.07 -1.39 -12.57
N ALA A 13 6.61 -0.55 -11.66
CA ALA A 13 6.11 0.78 -12.01
C ALA A 13 7.19 1.73 -12.60
N SER A 14 8.48 1.41 -12.44
CA SER A 14 9.58 2.22 -12.96
C SER A 14 10.13 1.81 -14.33
N LEU A 15 9.66 0.69 -14.93
CA LEU A 15 10.28 0.12 -16.14
C LEU A 15 9.32 -0.12 -17.32
N GLY A 16 8.08 0.27 -17.28
CA GLY A 16 7.06 -0.22 -18.21
C GLY A 16 6.38 0.78 -19.13
N ILE A 17 6.98 1.90 -19.54
CA ILE A 17 6.50 2.65 -20.71
C ILE A 17 7.66 3.02 -21.61
N ALA A 18 8.23 2.03 -22.26
CA ALA A 18 9.05 2.22 -23.43
C ALA A 18 8.67 1.14 -24.44
N ALA A 19 7.82 1.50 -25.36
CA ALA A 19 7.73 1.10 -26.74
C ALA A 19 6.28 1.13 -27.22
N THR A 20 5.93 2.07 -27.99
CA THR A 20 5.66 1.98 -29.43
C THR A 20 5.17 3.31 -29.93
N THR A 21 5.87 3.79 -30.89
CA THR A 21 5.67 4.99 -31.71
C THR A 21 4.25 5.10 -32.23
N ASN A 22 3.49 6.03 -31.64
CA ASN A 22 2.60 6.95 -32.32
C ASN A 22 2.48 8.16 -31.41
N GLU A 23 2.85 9.35 -31.91
CA GLU A 23 2.92 10.59 -31.14
C GLU A 23 1.54 11.07 -30.68
N SER A 24 0.95 10.42 -29.70
CA SER A 24 -0.07 11.04 -28.88
C SER A 24 0.66 11.93 -27.85
N LYS A 25 0.52 13.25 -28.00
CA LYS A 25 1.10 14.21 -27.06
C LYS A 25 0.59 13.91 -25.67
N GLN A 26 1.44 13.32 -24.83
CA GLN A 26 1.18 13.11 -23.41
C GLN A 26 1.33 14.46 -22.71
N ILE A 27 0.27 14.98 -22.14
CA ILE A 27 0.31 16.19 -21.33
C ILE A 27 0.41 15.76 -19.87
N LYS A 28 1.47 16.18 -19.18
CA LYS A 28 1.75 15.88 -17.77
C LYS A 28 1.63 17.15 -16.93
N PHE A 29 0.91 17.05 -15.84
CA PHE A 29 0.77 18.13 -14.86
C PHE A 29 1.19 17.60 -13.49
N HIS A 30 2.16 18.27 -12.87
CA HIS A 30 2.60 17.97 -11.50
C HIS A 30 1.86 18.86 -10.52
N LYS A 31 1.35 18.24 -9.47
CA LYS A 31 0.79 18.94 -8.32
C LYS A 31 1.43 18.38 -7.06
N THR A 32 2.17 19.22 -6.35
CA THR A 32 2.73 18.83 -5.05
C THR A 32 1.76 19.23 -3.95
N PHE A 33 1.34 18.26 -3.13
CA PHE A 33 0.57 18.52 -1.93
C PHE A 33 1.45 19.24 -0.90
N LYS A 34 0.96 20.36 -0.35
CA LYS A 34 1.61 21.08 0.76
C LYS A 34 0.87 20.74 2.05
N GLU A 35 1.62 20.35 3.07
CA GLU A 35 1.07 20.11 4.41
C GLU A 35 0.23 21.30 4.86
N SER A 36 -0.97 21.02 5.39
CA SER A 36 -1.84 22.05 5.93
C SER A 36 -1.30 22.56 7.26
N ASN A 37 -0.81 23.79 7.29
CA ASN A 37 -0.35 24.48 8.50
C ASN A 37 -1.43 24.61 9.61
N GLN A 38 -2.68 24.27 9.34
CA GLN A 38 -3.77 24.37 10.30
C GLN A 38 -3.84 23.20 11.29
N VAL A 39 -3.23 22.05 10.96
CA VAL A 39 -3.33 20.83 11.78
C VAL A 39 -2.49 20.90 13.06
N ASN A 40 -1.47 21.76 13.11
CA ASN A 40 -0.43 21.70 14.14
C ASN A 40 -0.55 22.63 15.36
N LYS A 41 -1.55 23.52 15.42
CA LYS A 41 -1.50 24.61 16.44
C LYS A 41 -1.85 24.23 17.88
N ASN A 42 -2.53 23.09 18.14
CA ASN A 42 -2.95 22.70 19.50
C ASN A 42 -2.87 21.19 19.79
N LEU A 43 -1.93 20.47 19.16
CA LEU A 43 -1.77 19.04 19.38
C LEU A 43 -1.00 18.76 20.69
N SER A 44 -1.51 17.82 21.49
CA SER A 44 -0.79 17.27 22.64
C SER A 44 0.49 16.55 22.19
N ASN A 45 1.43 16.30 23.11
CA ASN A 45 2.62 15.53 22.81
C ASN A 45 2.26 14.09 22.37
N GLU A 46 1.21 13.53 22.96
CA GLU A 46 0.69 12.22 22.57
C GLU A 46 0.14 12.22 21.14
N ASP A 47 -0.60 13.25 20.73
CA ASP A 47 -1.12 13.36 19.36
C ASP A 47 0.02 13.52 18.34
N LYS A 48 1.07 14.25 18.66
CA LYS A 48 2.28 14.35 17.84
C LYS A 48 3.00 13.03 17.69
N GLU A 49 3.10 12.25 18.77
CA GLU A 49 3.67 10.89 18.74
C GLU A 49 2.88 9.99 17.78
N ILE A 50 1.54 9.98 17.87
CA ILE A 50 0.65 9.19 17.00
C ILE A 50 0.86 9.55 15.53
N ILE A 51 0.87 10.84 15.22
CA ILE A 51 1.07 11.34 13.86
C ILE A 51 2.44 10.91 13.31
N ASN A 52 3.51 11.06 14.12
CA ASN A 52 4.85 10.69 13.71
C ASN A 52 4.99 9.18 13.47
N ILE A 53 4.36 8.34 14.30
CA ILE A 53 4.33 6.89 14.08
C ILE A 53 3.68 6.57 12.73
N ALA A 54 2.55 7.20 12.41
CA ALA A 54 1.85 6.97 11.17
C ALA A 54 2.65 7.40 9.94
N ILE A 55 3.25 8.60 9.98
CA ILE A 55 4.07 9.14 8.88
C ILE A 55 5.31 8.27 8.66
N ASN A 56 6.03 7.94 9.73
CA ASN A 56 7.24 7.12 9.64
C ASN A 56 6.92 5.73 9.11
N PHE A 57 5.86 5.08 9.62
CA PHE A 57 5.44 3.76 9.15
C PHE A 57 5.19 3.74 7.64
N ALA A 58 4.43 4.71 7.12
CA ALA A 58 4.11 4.77 5.70
C ALA A 58 5.37 5.06 4.84
N ASN A 59 6.18 6.05 5.24
CA ASN A 59 7.34 6.45 4.47
C ASN A 59 8.49 5.45 4.55
N GLU A 60 8.71 4.79 5.68
CA GLU A 60 9.68 3.70 5.77
C GLU A 60 9.27 2.54 4.86
N TYR A 61 7.98 2.16 4.87
CA TYR A 61 7.47 1.07 4.05
C TYR A 61 7.69 1.29 2.55
N ILE A 62 7.34 2.45 2.02
CA ILE A 62 7.47 2.72 0.58
C ILE A 62 8.92 2.85 0.10
N GLN A 63 9.89 2.97 1.01
CA GLN A 63 11.32 3.04 0.69
C GLN A 63 12.02 1.68 0.72
N LEU A 64 11.35 0.61 1.17
CA LEU A 64 11.92 -0.73 1.21
C LEU A 64 12.16 -1.25 -0.20
N LYS A 65 13.36 -1.79 -0.44
CA LYS A 65 13.82 -2.15 -1.80
C LYS A 65 13.72 -3.64 -2.09
N ASN A 66 13.63 -4.48 -1.06
CA ASN A 66 13.68 -5.92 -1.23
C ASN A 66 13.00 -6.65 -0.05
N PRO A 67 12.67 -7.94 -0.21
CA PRO A 67 11.99 -8.73 0.81
C PRO A 67 12.76 -8.86 2.13
N ASP A 68 14.09 -8.89 2.09
CA ASP A 68 14.89 -9.02 3.32
C ASP A 68 14.85 -7.75 4.16
N GLU A 69 14.79 -6.59 3.52
CA GLU A 69 14.55 -5.30 4.19
C GLU A 69 13.16 -5.26 4.79
N PHE A 70 12.14 -5.71 4.03
CA PHE A 70 10.77 -5.79 4.50
C PHE A 70 10.65 -6.67 5.74
N ASP A 71 11.20 -7.88 5.72
CA ASP A 71 11.13 -8.80 6.87
C ASP A 71 11.73 -8.19 8.14
N LYS A 72 12.89 -7.54 8.02
CA LYS A 72 13.56 -6.88 9.14
C LYS A 72 12.78 -5.70 9.68
N TRP A 73 12.20 -4.91 8.80
CA TRP A 73 11.38 -3.78 9.15
C TRP A 73 10.05 -4.24 9.76
N PHE A 74 9.34 -5.18 9.12
CA PHE A 74 8.04 -5.67 9.55
C PHE A 74 8.09 -6.36 10.92
N ALA A 75 9.20 -7.02 11.25
CA ALA A 75 9.42 -7.61 12.57
C ALA A 75 9.39 -6.57 13.70
N LYS A 76 9.78 -5.31 13.41
CA LYS A 76 9.89 -4.20 14.37
C LYS A 76 8.81 -3.13 14.20
N ALA A 77 8.02 -3.21 13.13
CA ALA A 77 7.00 -2.23 12.82
C ALA A 77 6.01 -2.05 13.98
N PRO A 78 5.57 -0.81 14.25
CA PRO A 78 4.65 -0.49 15.34
C PRO A 78 3.20 -0.88 14.97
N ILE A 79 2.95 -2.17 14.80
CA ILE A 79 1.65 -2.74 14.40
C ILE A 79 1.10 -3.67 15.47
N THR A 80 -0.22 -3.75 15.58
CA THR A 80 -0.87 -4.72 16.48
C THR A 80 -0.76 -6.15 15.94
N GLU A 81 -0.92 -7.12 16.84
CA GLU A 81 -0.99 -8.52 16.42
C GLU A 81 -2.20 -8.80 15.51
N LYS A 82 -3.31 -8.08 15.70
CA LYS A 82 -4.48 -8.13 14.80
C LYS A 82 -4.09 -7.69 13.40
N PHE A 83 -3.39 -6.55 13.26
CA PHE A 83 -2.91 -6.04 11.98
C PHE A 83 -1.96 -7.03 11.30
N ARG A 84 -1.03 -7.60 12.07
CA ARG A 84 -0.06 -8.60 11.58
C ARG A 84 -0.75 -9.85 11.04
N LYS A 85 -1.75 -10.37 11.74
CA LYS A 85 -2.55 -11.52 11.29
C LYS A 85 -3.32 -11.21 10.01
N GLU A 86 -3.91 -10.01 9.94
CA GLU A 86 -4.64 -9.57 8.75
C GLU A 86 -3.73 -9.41 7.53
N TYR A 87 -2.52 -8.89 7.72
CA TYR A 87 -1.50 -8.86 6.68
C TYR A 87 -1.22 -10.25 6.12
N PHE A 88 -0.89 -11.22 6.97
CA PHE A 88 -0.60 -12.59 6.52
C PHE A 88 -1.81 -13.30 5.91
N ARG A 89 -3.02 -12.97 6.36
CA ARG A 89 -4.27 -13.48 5.75
C ARG A 89 -4.41 -12.98 4.31
N LYS A 90 -4.17 -11.69 4.09
CA LYS A 90 -4.22 -11.07 2.75
C LYS A 90 -3.09 -11.57 1.84
N GLU A 91 -1.86 -11.60 2.33
CA GLU A 91 -0.69 -12.12 1.61
C GLU A 91 -0.95 -13.55 1.10
N LYS A 92 -1.39 -14.43 2.01
CA LYS A 92 -1.74 -15.81 1.63
C LYS A 92 -2.84 -15.89 0.56
N TYR A 93 -3.85 -15.02 0.65
CA TYR A 93 -4.92 -14.97 -0.34
C TYR A 93 -4.39 -14.56 -1.71
N ILE A 94 -3.55 -13.52 -1.77
CA ILE A 94 -2.91 -13.03 -2.99
C ILE A 94 -2.07 -14.12 -3.63
N ASP A 95 -1.20 -14.78 -2.87
CA ASP A 95 -0.35 -15.89 -3.34
C ASP A 95 -1.19 -17.02 -3.95
N LEU A 96 -2.30 -17.40 -3.30
CA LEU A 96 -3.17 -18.46 -3.79
C LEU A 96 -3.95 -18.03 -5.04
N LYS A 97 -4.34 -16.76 -5.14
CA LYS A 97 -4.96 -16.21 -6.35
C LYS A 97 -4.01 -16.19 -7.53
N GLU A 98 -2.77 -15.83 -7.33
CA GLU A 98 -1.73 -15.90 -8.35
C GLU A 98 -1.48 -17.35 -8.78
N LYS A 99 -1.37 -18.28 -7.84
CA LYS A 99 -1.25 -19.71 -8.13
C LYS A 99 -2.43 -20.21 -8.96
N GLU A 100 -3.66 -19.81 -8.65
CA GLU A 100 -4.87 -20.13 -9.40
C GLU A 100 -4.79 -19.61 -10.84
N LEU A 101 -4.43 -18.33 -11.01
CA LEU A 101 -4.32 -17.68 -12.31
C LEU A 101 -3.25 -18.33 -13.21
N TYR A 102 -2.07 -18.59 -12.66
CA TYR A 102 -0.99 -19.24 -13.41
C TYR A 102 -1.30 -20.68 -13.81
N THR A 103 -2.15 -21.38 -13.05
CA THR A 103 -2.59 -22.74 -13.40
C THR A 103 -3.47 -22.73 -14.64
N VAL A 104 -4.21 -21.66 -14.89
CA VAL A 104 -5.12 -21.52 -16.04
C VAL A 104 -4.39 -21.05 -17.31
N THR A 105 -3.34 -20.23 -17.16
CA THR A 105 -2.71 -19.52 -18.28
C THR A 105 -1.42 -20.14 -18.79
N SER A 106 -0.79 -21.10 -18.08
CA SER A 106 0.49 -21.67 -18.48
C SER A 106 0.35 -23.05 -19.13
N GLU A 107 1.11 -23.30 -20.21
CA GLU A 107 1.21 -24.59 -20.88
C GLU A 107 1.87 -25.69 -20.03
N SER A 108 2.56 -25.32 -18.96
CA SER A 108 3.17 -26.27 -18.02
C SER A 108 2.24 -26.55 -16.85
N PRO A 109 2.02 -27.83 -16.45
CA PRO A 109 1.20 -28.15 -15.29
C PRO A 109 1.87 -27.63 -14.02
N LYS A 110 1.45 -26.44 -13.54
CA LYS A 110 1.81 -25.93 -12.22
C LYS A 110 0.97 -26.62 -11.15
N GLU A 111 1.47 -26.64 -9.94
CA GLU A 111 0.78 -27.24 -8.80
C GLU A 111 -0.66 -26.70 -8.69
N LYS A 112 -1.63 -27.59 -8.85
CA LYS A 112 -3.04 -27.25 -8.65
C LYS A 112 -3.30 -26.91 -7.19
N LEU A 113 -4.24 -25.99 -6.97
CA LEU A 113 -4.70 -25.70 -5.62
C LEU A 113 -5.22 -26.95 -4.92
N THR A 114 -4.76 -27.20 -3.71
CA THR A 114 -5.28 -28.25 -2.84
C THR A 114 -6.71 -27.95 -2.38
N PRO A 115 -7.48 -28.95 -1.91
CA PRO A 115 -8.81 -28.71 -1.35
C PRO A 115 -8.82 -27.70 -0.19
N ALA A 116 -7.77 -27.71 0.65
CA ALA A 116 -7.63 -26.76 1.77
C ALA A 116 -7.38 -25.32 1.27
N GLU A 117 -6.56 -25.13 0.23
CA GLU A 117 -6.31 -23.83 -0.39
C GLU A 117 -7.58 -23.28 -1.06
N LYS A 118 -8.34 -24.12 -1.78
CA LYS A 118 -9.63 -23.72 -2.35
C LYS A 118 -10.64 -23.31 -1.30
N LYS A 119 -10.69 -24.04 -0.17
CA LYS A 119 -11.54 -23.70 0.97
C LYS A 119 -11.13 -22.35 1.55
N PHE A 120 -9.83 -22.11 1.75
CA PHE A 120 -9.31 -20.83 2.24
C PHE A 120 -9.72 -19.66 1.35
N LEU A 121 -9.56 -19.78 0.01
CA LEU A 121 -9.98 -18.73 -0.94
C LEU A 121 -11.48 -18.43 -0.83
N LYS A 122 -12.30 -19.49 -0.72
CA LYS A 122 -13.76 -19.32 -0.57
C LYS A 122 -14.16 -18.63 0.73
N GLU A 123 -13.50 -18.98 1.83
CA GLU A 123 -13.78 -18.41 3.17
C GLU A 123 -13.23 -16.98 3.35
N ASN A 124 -12.31 -16.54 2.47
CA ASN A 124 -11.67 -15.23 2.52
C ASN A 124 -11.96 -14.40 1.26
N ASN A 125 -13.12 -14.58 0.66
CA ASN A 125 -13.52 -13.87 -0.57
C ASN A 125 -13.74 -12.36 -0.37
N ASP A 126 -13.81 -11.89 0.87
CA ASP A 126 -13.79 -10.48 1.25
C ASP A 126 -12.47 -9.78 0.84
N ILE A 127 -11.39 -10.56 0.65
CA ILE A 127 -10.08 -10.06 0.20
C ILE A 127 -10.01 -9.91 -1.33
N TYR A 128 -10.97 -10.46 -2.08
CA TYR A 128 -10.92 -10.51 -3.54
C TYR A 128 -10.67 -9.14 -4.20
N SER A 129 -11.26 -8.07 -3.69
CA SER A 129 -11.06 -6.71 -4.21
C SER A 129 -9.65 -6.16 -3.98
N TYR A 130 -8.87 -6.79 -3.09
CA TYR A 130 -7.52 -6.36 -2.72
C TYR A 130 -6.42 -7.19 -3.36
N TYR A 131 -6.74 -8.24 -4.14
CA TYR A 131 -5.69 -9.14 -4.65
C TYR A 131 -4.71 -8.48 -5.64
N LEU A 132 -5.05 -7.31 -6.21
CA LEU A 132 -4.18 -6.49 -7.06
C LEU A 132 -3.41 -5.41 -6.29
N TYR A 133 -3.58 -5.36 -4.97
CA TYR A 133 -3.02 -4.33 -4.11
C TYR A 133 -2.09 -4.95 -3.08
N ASP A 134 -1.12 -4.16 -2.60
CA ASP A 134 -0.27 -4.64 -1.51
C ASP A 134 -1.09 -4.91 -0.24
N PRO A 135 -0.76 -5.97 0.53
CA PRO A 135 -1.57 -6.36 1.68
C PRO A 135 -1.42 -5.45 2.89
N LEU A 136 -0.41 -4.56 2.91
CA LEU A 136 -0.10 -3.71 4.06
C LEU A 136 -0.85 -2.39 4.04
N LEU A 137 -0.68 -1.60 2.99
CA LEU A 137 -1.32 -0.29 2.83
C LEU A 137 -2.47 -0.29 1.83
N GLY A 138 -2.57 -1.31 1.00
CA GLY A 138 -3.56 -1.41 -0.07
C GLY A 138 -3.18 -0.62 -1.32
N LEU A 139 -1.89 -0.38 -1.53
CA LEU A 139 -1.39 0.38 -2.68
C LEU A 139 -1.37 -0.49 -3.93
N GLY A 140 -1.82 0.05 -5.05
CA GLY A 140 -1.83 -0.59 -6.34
C GLY A 140 -0.75 -0.05 -7.29
N ILE A 141 -0.77 -0.57 -8.53
CA ILE A 141 0.13 -0.09 -9.59
C ILE A 141 -0.24 1.36 -9.92
N GLY A 142 0.76 2.26 -9.87
CA GLY A 142 0.58 3.68 -10.16
C GLY A 142 0.19 4.55 -8.96
N ASP A 143 -0.07 3.95 -7.79
CA ASP A 143 -0.34 4.70 -6.57
C ASP A 143 0.90 5.41 -6.01
N LEU A 144 2.09 4.94 -6.41
CA LEU A 144 3.37 5.50 -6.00
C LEU A 144 4.27 5.81 -7.20
N VAL A 145 5.10 6.83 -7.04
CA VAL A 145 6.22 7.18 -7.92
C VAL A 145 7.50 7.29 -7.10
N GLN A 146 8.64 7.45 -7.76
CA GLN A 146 9.94 7.52 -7.07
C GLN A 146 10.00 8.67 -6.04
N GLU A 147 9.30 9.77 -6.30
CA GLU A 147 9.25 10.96 -5.46
C GLU A 147 8.14 10.91 -4.41
N SER A 148 7.38 9.83 -4.33
CA SER A 148 6.29 9.69 -3.37
C SER A 148 6.78 9.84 -1.93
N GLU A 149 6.03 10.59 -1.16
CA GLU A 149 6.23 10.81 0.27
C GLU A 149 4.88 11.14 0.90
N PHE A 150 4.50 10.40 1.91
CA PHE A 150 3.27 10.64 2.63
C PHE A 150 3.41 11.77 3.64
N LEU A 151 2.55 12.77 3.52
CA LEU A 151 2.44 13.90 4.43
C LEU A 151 1.11 13.87 5.18
N LEU A 152 1.08 14.46 6.37
CA LEU A 152 -0.15 14.59 7.14
C LEU A 152 -1.18 15.42 6.38
N LYS A 153 -2.33 14.82 6.10
CA LYS A 153 -3.51 15.50 5.57
C LYS A 153 -4.49 15.90 6.65
N GLU A 154 -4.79 14.98 7.57
CA GLU A 154 -5.78 15.16 8.62
C GLU A 154 -5.48 14.23 9.80
N TYR A 155 -5.77 14.69 11.00
CA TYR A 155 -5.74 13.87 12.22
C TYR A 155 -7.03 14.05 13.03
N ASN A 156 -7.61 12.95 13.46
CA ASN A 156 -8.76 12.96 14.36
C ASN A 156 -8.33 12.49 15.77
N PRO A 157 -8.22 13.40 16.75
CA PRO A 157 -7.72 13.04 18.09
C PRO A 157 -8.68 12.15 18.89
N LYS A 158 -9.99 12.13 18.56
CA LYS A 158 -10.97 11.28 19.25
C LYS A 158 -10.87 9.83 18.80
N SER A 159 -10.78 9.60 17.51
CA SER A 159 -10.75 8.25 16.93
C SER A 159 -9.34 7.71 16.71
N LYS A 160 -8.29 8.55 16.93
CA LYS A 160 -6.88 8.24 16.67
C LYS A 160 -6.64 7.77 15.23
N ILE A 161 -7.33 8.45 14.30
CA ILE A 161 -7.20 8.21 12.86
C ILE A 161 -6.32 9.28 12.26
N VAL A 162 -5.27 8.84 11.56
CA VAL A 162 -4.35 9.66 10.77
C VAL A 162 -4.63 9.44 9.30
N ARG A 163 -4.87 10.50 8.55
CA ARG A 163 -4.93 10.49 7.09
C ARG A 163 -3.66 11.09 6.53
N LEU A 164 -3.01 10.34 5.68
CA LEU A 164 -1.82 10.76 4.97
C LEU A 164 -2.16 10.89 3.49
N LYS A 165 -1.54 11.84 2.81
CA LYS A 165 -1.61 11.98 1.36
C LYS A 165 -0.21 12.01 0.79
N ASP A 166 -0.01 11.32 -0.34
CA ASP A 166 1.20 11.47 -1.13
C ASP A 166 1.35 12.93 -1.58
N LYS A 167 2.53 13.49 -1.37
CA LYS A 167 2.86 14.86 -1.79
C LYS A 167 2.91 15.00 -3.31
N TYR A 168 3.20 13.90 -4.02
CA TYR A 168 3.33 13.85 -5.47
C TYR A 168 2.02 13.40 -6.10
N GLU A 169 1.56 14.14 -7.11
CA GLU A 169 0.40 13.78 -7.90
C GLU A 169 0.66 14.25 -9.34
N GLU A 170 0.60 13.33 -10.29
CA GLU A 170 0.75 13.63 -11.71
C GLU A 170 -0.52 13.25 -12.46
N GLU A 171 -1.14 14.20 -13.15
CA GLU A 171 -2.21 13.93 -14.10
C GLU A 171 -1.60 13.73 -15.50
N PHE A 172 -2.04 12.70 -16.19
CA PHE A 172 -1.67 12.47 -17.59
C PHE A 172 -2.91 12.19 -18.44
N VAL A 173 -2.79 12.44 -19.75
CA VAL A 173 -3.85 12.16 -20.72
C VAL A 173 -3.29 11.26 -21.82
N ILE A 174 -3.90 10.09 -22.01
CA ILE A 174 -3.60 9.17 -23.11
C ILE A 174 -4.90 8.93 -23.88
N ASP A 175 -4.90 9.21 -25.17
CA ASP A 175 -6.07 9.03 -26.06
C ASP A 175 -7.36 9.69 -25.52
N GLY A 176 -7.21 10.91 -24.96
CA GLY A 176 -8.32 11.67 -24.38
C GLY A 176 -8.83 11.18 -23.03
N ARG A 177 -8.21 10.14 -22.45
CA ARG A 177 -8.54 9.63 -21.11
C ARG A 177 -7.55 10.18 -20.09
N LYS A 178 -8.10 10.70 -18.99
CA LYS A 178 -7.30 11.15 -17.84
C LYS A 178 -6.90 9.97 -16.96
N GLY A 179 -5.65 9.96 -16.52
CA GLY A 179 -5.12 9.06 -15.52
C GLY A 179 -4.31 9.85 -14.49
N TYR A 180 -4.00 9.23 -13.37
CA TYR A 180 -3.22 9.81 -12.27
C TYR A 180 -2.15 8.85 -11.82
N LEU A 181 -0.98 9.39 -11.46
CA LEU A 181 0.10 8.68 -10.77
C LEU A 181 0.37 9.38 -9.45
N GLY A 182 0.56 8.63 -8.38
CA GLY A 182 0.70 9.20 -7.03
C GLY A 182 -0.60 9.81 -6.51
N GLY A 183 -0.48 10.75 -5.58
CA GLY A 183 -1.62 11.46 -4.97
C GLY A 183 -2.50 10.61 -4.06
N THR A 184 -2.09 9.38 -3.81
CA THR A 184 -2.84 8.39 -3.03
C THR A 184 -3.03 8.84 -1.58
N GLU A 185 -4.21 8.57 -1.05
CA GLU A 185 -4.53 8.81 0.36
C GLU A 185 -4.64 7.50 1.11
N ILE A 186 -3.93 7.41 2.23
CA ILE A 186 -4.04 6.29 3.16
C ILE A 186 -4.58 6.73 4.50
N VAL A 187 -5.30 5.85 5.15
CA VAL A 187 -5.92 6.07 6.46
C VAL A 187 -5.40 5.03 7.42
N LEU A 188 -4.74 5.48 8.48
CA LEU A 188 -4.20 4.63 9.53
C LEU A 188 -4.95 4.91 10.83
N LYS A 189 -5.38 3.84 11.51
CA LYS A 189 -5.97 3.92 12.84
C LYS A 189 -4.99 3.35 13.85
N LEU A 190 -4.74 4.11 14.91
CA LEU A 190 -3.83 3.71 15.97
C LEU A 190 -4.60 3.41 17.25
N VAL A 191 -4.05 2.47 18.05
CA VAL A 191 -4.54 2.10 19.37
C VAL A 191 -3.38 2.03 20.35
N LYS A 192 -3.66 2.26 21.63
CA LYS A 192 -2.64 2.15 22.68
C LYS A 192 -2.69 0.77 23.33
N GLN A 193 -1.59 0.02 23.26
CA GLN A 193 -1.45 -1.29 23.89
C GLN A 193 -0.15 -1.32 24.70
N ASN A 194 -0.23 -1.74 25.96
CA ASN A 194 0.94 -1.82 26.86
C ASN A 194 1.76 -0.52 26.90
N GLY A 195 1.07 0.64 26.92
CA GLY A 195 1.69 1.96 26.96
C GLY A 195 2.26 2.48 25.64
N LYS A 196 2.22 1.72 24.56
CA LYS A 196 2.74 2.07 23.23
C LYS A 196 1.60 2.29 22.22
N TRP A 197 1.78 3.25 21.32
CA TRP A 197 0.89 3.44 20.19
C TRP A 197 1.27 2.51 19.04
N LEU A 198 0.28 1.77 18.52
CA LEU A 198 0.44 0.79 17.44
C LEU A 198 -0.63 1.01 16.37
N ILE A 199 -0.28 0.77 15.13
CA ILE A 199 -1.21 0.77 14.00
C ILE A 199 -2.05 -0.51 14.05
N ASP A 200 -3.37 -0.35 14.06
CA ASP A 200 -4.35 -1.44 14.18
C ASP A 200 -5.10 -1.71 12.87
N GLU A 201 -5.24 -0.67 12.04
CA GLU A 201 -5.92 -0.78 10.74
C GLU A 201 -5.26 0.17 9.72
N SER A 202 -5.21 -0.28 8.47
CA SER A 202 -4.86 0.55 7.31
C SER A 202 -5.89 0.38 6.20
N LYS A 203 -6.14 1.43 5.44
CA LYS A 203 -6.94 1.38 4.22
C LYS A 203 -6.56 2.52 3.29
N ILE A 204 -6.68 2.27 2.01
CA ILE A 204 -6.68 3.31 0.97
C ILE A 204 -8.04 4.02 0.95
N LYS A 205 -8.04 5.28 0.52
CA LYS A 205 -9.26 6.06 0.41
C LYS A 205 -9.68 6.26 -1.04
#